data_6b402a10c12d63deeb194d16b1f21c0d
#
_entry.id   6b402a10c12d63deeb194d16b1f21c0d
#
_cell.length_a   1.000
_cell.length_b   1.000
_cell.length_c   1.000
_cell.angle_alpha   90.00
_cell.angle_beta   90.00
_cell.angle_gamma   90.00
#
_symmetry.space_group_name_H-M   'P 1'
#
loop_
_entity.id
_entity.type
_entity.pdbx_description
1 polymer ?
#
loop_
_entity_poly.entity_id
_entity_poly.type
_entity_poly.pdbx_seq_one_letter_code
_entity_poly.pdbx_strand_id
1 'polypeptide(L)'
;MERIEDFRNLENPDELLNNLLLGNGFSLMFSKRFGYQSLLDQCDNLLDEDRELFKKLETSNFETCLNKLMSAIIINNLYGIEDNHINSYERIKNSLIETIRKVHIEHEEIIWRDGFYAVSLFRKAKNIFTTNYDLISYWIFLSVNEGVTNQAERYGDSFNRVGNDLCFSELFTNQTGKKIYYLHGALHLYEQDDVKKISKPNHRRLLEEIEDNFVLGLLPLFVSEGNWVLKKKAIESNPYLRFCYNKLKQTKGALTIFGHSLNEDMDKHIADAINESEIDKIIYGIYGNDKTPSEIEFEQARIKKIFENKEVIFYKSDTIFDYCFGWSLEDLGKAKTI
;
A
#
# COMPACT_ATOMS: atom_id res chain seq x y z
N MET A 1 -27.00 -5.80 -8.99
CA MET A 1 -26.10 -5.72 -7.82
C MET A 1 -25.90 -7.14 -7.27
N GLU A 2 -24.67 -7.60 -7.17
CA GLU A 2 -24.37 -8.88 -6.54
C GLU A 2 -24.40 -8.78 -5.03
N ARG A 3 -24.62 -9.91 -4.37
CA ARG A 3 -24.59 -9.97 -2.92
C ARG A 3 -23.17 -9.66 -2.43
N ILE A 4 -23.05 -8.77 -1.42
CA ILE A 4 -21.82 -8.54 -0.70
C ILE A 4 -21.89 -9.38 0.57
N GLU A 5 -21.01 -10.34 0.66
CA GLU A 5 -21.00 -11.30 1.76
C GLU A 5 -20.33 -10.71 3.01
N ASP A 6 -20.71 -11.23 4.17
CA ASP A 6 -19.88 -11.12 5.36
C ASP A 6 -18.69 -12.09 5.20
N PHE A 7 -17.45 -11.64 5.49
CA PHE A 7 -16.26 -12.48 5.31
C PHE A 7 -16.34 -13.79 6.11
N ARG A 8 -17.02 -13.79 7.27
CA ARG A 8 -17.25 -14.97 8.11
C ARG A 8 -18.07 -16.07 7.43
N ASN A 9 -18.90 -15.69 6.45
CA ASN A 9 -19.80 -16.60 5.74
C ASN A 9 -19.22 -17.15 4.43
N LEU A 10 -18.00 -16.72 4.07
CA LEU A 10 -17.32 -17.24 2.90
C LEU A 10 -16.87 -18.70 3.14
N GLU A 11 -16.83 -19.46 2.07
CA GLU A 11 -16.34 -20.84 2.12
C GLU A 11 -14.82 -20.86 2.33
N ASN A 12 -14.34 -21.63 3.33
CA ASN A 12 -12.93 -21.78 3.67
C ASN A 12 -12.18 -20.45 3.89
N PRO A 13 -12.66 -19.53 4.73
CA PRO A 13 -12.13 -18.18 4.83
C PRO A 13 -10.64 -18.11 5.23
N ASP A 14 -10.10 -19.10 5.94
CA ASP A 14 -8.67 -19.15 6.24
C ASP A 14 -7.80 -19.33 4.98
N GLU A 15 -8.25 -20.09 4.00
CA GLU A 15 -7.54 -20.28 2.72
C GLU A 15 -7.57 -19.00 1.89
N LEU A 16 -8.68 -18.24 1.96
CA LEU A 16 -8.84 -16.97 1.26
C LEU A 16 -7.86 -15.90 1.78
N LEU A 17 -7.37 -16.02 3.02
CA LEU A 17 -6.42 -15.10 3.62
C LEU A 17 -4.95 -15.42 3.31
N ASN A 18 -4.64 -16.50 2.59
CA ASN A 18 -3.25 -16.87 2.29
C ASN A 18 -2.50 -15.76 1.56
N ASN A 19 -3.15 -15.05 0.64
CA ASN A 19 -2.56 -13.93 -0.08
C ASN A 19 -3.44 -12.69 0.09
N LEU A 20 -2.84 -11.59 0.54
CA LEU A 20 -3.51 -10.30 0.74
C LEU A 20 -2.88 -9.25 -0.18
N LEU A 21 -3.71 -8.42 -0.80
CA LEU A 21 -3.31 -7.15 -1.40
C LEU A 21 -3.92 -6.01 -0.60
N LEU A 22 -3.07 -5.18 -0.02
CA LEU A 22 -3.45 -4.04 0.80
C LEU A 22 -3.23 -2.72 0.04
N GLY A 23 -4.26 -1.90 -0.02
CA GLY A 23 -4.20 -0.54 -0.54
C GLY A 23 -4.44 0.51 0.56
N ASN A 24 -4.55 1.78 0.16
CA ASN A 24 -4.66 2.91 1.08
C ASN A 24 -5.84 2.82 2.07
N GLY A 25 -6.92 2.12 1.72
CA GLY A 25 -8.02 1.85 2.64
C GLY A 25 -7.60 1.12 3.91
N PHE A 26 -6.50 0.34 3.87
CA PHE A 26 -5.94 -0.28 5.07
C PHE A 26 -5.31 0.77 6.01
N SER A 27 -4.57 1.72 5.48
CA SER A 27 -3.96 2.79 6.28
C SER A 27 -5.01 3.76 6.85
N LEU A 28 -6.07 4.02 6.09
CA LEU A 28 -7.19 4.87 6.52
C LEU A 28 -7.94 4.35 7.76
N MET A 29 -7.89 3.05 8.03
CA MET A 29 -8.45 2.49 9.25
C MET A 29 -7.74 2.99 10.51
N PHE A 30 -6.43 3.19 10.44
CA PHE A 30 -5.61 3.64 11.56
C PHE A 30 -5.63 5.15 11.71
N SER A 31 -5.62 5.87 10.57
CA SER A 31 -5.67 7.33 10.59
C SER A 31 -6.27 7.89 9.29
N LYS A 32 -7.33 8.68 9.44
CA LYS A 32 -7.92 9.44 8.32
C LYS A 32 -6.94 10.45 7.70
N ARG A 33 -5.81 10.75 8.38
CA ARG A 33 -4.77 11.65 7.89
C ARG A 33 -4.08 11.13 6.62
N PHE A 34 -4.14 9.83 6.34
CA PHE A 34 -3.64 9.23 5.10
C PHE A 34 -4.58 9.40 3.89
N GLY A 35 -5.74 10.04 4.07
CA GLY A 35 -6.62 10.39 2.95
C GLY A 35 -6.03 11.50 2.09
N TYR A 36 -6.22 11.45 0.77
CA TYR A 36 -5.63 12.41 -0.18
C TYR A 36 -5.95 13.87 0.15
N GLN A 37 -7.20 14.18 0.51
CA GLN A 37 -7.57 15.54 0.89
C GLN A 37 -6.82 16.00 2.16
N SER A 38 -6.75 15.14 3.16
CA SER A 38 -6.01 15.45 4.39
C SER A 38 -4.51 15.63 4.15
N LEU A 39 -3.91 14.83 3.26
CA LEU A 39 -2.52 15.01 2.85
C LEU A 39 -2.32 16.37 2.15
N LEU A 40 -3.20 16.72 1.22
CA LEU A 40 -3.12 18.00 0.50
C LEU A 40 -3.25 19.20 1.43
N ASP A 41 -4.17 19.13 2.41
CA ASP A 41 -4.39 20.21 3.40
C ASP A 41 -3.15 20.40 4.32
N GLN A 42 -2.38 19.35 4.54
CA GLN A 42 -1.21 19.34 5.42
C GLN A 42 0.14 19.53 4.71
N CYS A 43 0.12 19.67 3.37
CA CYS A 43 1.31 19.98 2.57
C CYS A 43 1.71 21.44 2.77
N ASP A 44 2.81 21.69 3.48
CA ASP A 44 3.31 23.06 3.72
C ASP A 44 4.15 23.61 2.55
N ASN A 45 4.79 22.74 1.78
CA ASN A 45 5.80 23.11 0.77
C ASN A 45 5.26 23.26 -0.66
N LEU A 46 3.92 23.22 -0.82
CA LEU A 46 3.28 23.52 -2.11
C LEU A 46 3.18 25.03 -2.31
N LEU A 47 3.58 25.49 -3.50
CA LEU A 47 3.37 26.87 -3.93
C LEU A 47 1.89 27.10 -4.32
N ASP A 48 1.52 28.37 -4.45
CA ASP A 48 0.15 28.75 -4.84
C ASP A 48 -0.26 28.16 -6.20
N GLU A 49 0.65 28.16 -7.17
CA GLU A 49 0.40 27.55 -8.49
C GLU A 49 0.21 26.02 -8.41
N ASP A 50 0.89 25.31 -7.48
CA ASP A 50 0.68 23.89 -7.29
C ASP A 50 -0.72 23.63 -6.72
N ARG A 51 -1.12 24.39 -5.71
CA ARG A 51 -2.46 24.30 -5.13
C ARG A 51 -3.56 24.65 -6.15
N GLU A 52 -3.33 25.65 -7.00
CA GLU A 52 -4.25 26.02 -8.08
C GLU A 52 -4.35 24.88 -9.13
N LEU A 53 -3.28 24.13 -9.37
CA LEU A 53 -3.30 22.95 -10.25
C LEU A 53 -4.27 21.87 -9.68
N PHE A 54 -4.16 21.53 -8.41
CA PHE A 54 -5.09 20.59 -7.75
C PHE A 54 -6.54 21.06 -7.88
N LYS A 55 -6.78 22.33 -7.64
CA LYS A 55 -8.10 22.96 -7.74
C LYS A 55 -8.66 22.90 -9.16
N LYS A 56 -7.86 23.25 -10.18
CA LYS A 56 -8.28 23.21 -11.59
C LYS A 56 -8.53 21.81 -12.13
N LEU A 57 -7.82 20.81 -11.58
CA LEU A 57 -8.03 19.41 -11.89
C LEU A 57 -9.16 18.78 -11.04
N GLU A 58 -9.78 19.57 -10.15
CA GLU A 58 -10.85 19.12 -9.24
C GLU A 58 -10.49 17.83 -8.49
N THR A 59 -9.24 17.74 -8.01
CA THR A 59 -8.72 16.54 -7.36
C THR A 59 -7.85 16.87 -6.16
N SER A 60 -7.83 15.99 -5.17
CA SER A 60 -6.82 15.97 -4.10
C SER A 60 -5.78 14.83 -4.29
N ASN A 61 -5.93 14.03 -5.35
CA ASN A 61 -5.03 12.91 -5.63
C ASN A 61 -3.75 13.41 -6.28
N PHE A 62 -2.62 13.27 -5.57
CA PHE A 62 -1.29 13.67 -6.01
C PHE A 62 -0.85 12.95 -7.30
N GLU A 63 -1.16 11.68 -7.43
CA GLU A 63 -0.81 10.90 -8.63
C GLU A 63 -1.49 11.45 -9.88
N THR A 64 -2.73 11.92 -9.76
CA THR A 64 -3.45 12.59 -10.86
C THR A 64 -2.72 13.87 -11.29
N CYS A 65 -2.31 14.71 -10.34
CA CYS A 65 -1.55 15.93 -10.63
C CYS A 65 -0.19 15.63 -11.26
N LEU A 66 0.56 14.69 -10.69
CA LEU A 66 1.85 14.25 -11.22
C LEU A 66 1.73 13.69 -12.64
N ASN A 67 0.67 12.93 -12.95
CA ASN A 67 0.41 12.45 -14.31
C ASN A 67 0.18 13.59 -15.31
N LYS A 68 -0.61 14.60 -14.93
CA LYS A 68 -0.88 15.76 -15.79
C LYS A 68 0.39 16.58 -16.04
N LEU A 69 1.19 16.81 -15.00
CA LEU A 69 2.50 17.48 -15.14
C LEU A 69 3.46 16.68 -16.03
N MET A 70 3.57 15.39 -15.83
CA MET A 70 4.43 14.54 -16.65
C MET A 70 3.98 14.55 -18.13
N SER A 71 2.68 14.53 -18.39
CA SER A 71 2.14 14.64 -19.74
C SER A 71 2.49 15.98 -20.38
N ALA A 72 2.40 17.08 -19.63
CA ALA A 72 2.81 18.41 -20.10
C ALA A 72 4.32 18.48 -20.41
N ILE A 73 5.16 17.94 -19.52
CA ILE A 73 6.62 17.84 -19.71
C ILE A 73 6.96 17.11 -21.01
N ILE A 74 6.34 15.94 -21.26
CA ILE A 74 6.56 15.14 -22.47
C ILE A 74 6.16 15.94 -23.72
N ILE A 75 5.01 16.60 -23.71
CA ILE A 75 4.51 17.39 -24.83
C ILE A 75 5.44 18.58 -25.09
N ASN A 76 5.79 19.33 -24.05
CA ASN A 76 6.63 20.52 -24.18
C ASN A 76 8.02 20.17 -24.68
N ASN A 77 8.62 19.11 -24.16
CA ASN A 77 9.91 18.61 -24.68
C ASN A 77 9.84 18.21 -26.16
N LEU A 78 8.75 17.56 -26.58
CA LEU A 78 8.56 17.16 -27.98
C LEU A 78 8.47 18.37 -28.92
N TYR A 79 7.85 19.44 -28.48
CA TYR A 79 7.66 20.66 -29.28
C TYR A 79 8.72 21.75 -29.01
N GLY A 80 9.72 21.47 -28.18
CA GLY A 80 10.82 22.42 -27.88
C GLY A 80 10.34 23.64 -27.08
N ILE A 81 9.30 23.49 -26.27
CA ILE A 81 8.75 24.53 -25.39
C ILE A 81 9.50 24.47 -24.07
N GLU A 82 10.23 25.54 -23.75
CA GLU A 82 10.89 25.66 -22.44
C GLU A 82 9.85 25.94 -21.36
N ASP A 83 9.88 25.16 -20.25
CA ASP A 83 9.02 25.32 -19.11
C ASP A 83 9.70 24.86 -17.80
N ASN A 84 9.04 25.10 -16.69
CA ASN A 84 9.50 24.70 -15.36
C ASN A 84 8.64 23.57 -14.76
N HIS A 85 7.86 22.84 -15.55
CA HIS A 85 6.95 21.80 -15.05
C HIS A 85 7.69 20.67 -14.33
N ILE A 86 8.94 20.38 -14.70
CA ILE A 86 9.76 19.40 -13.99
C ILE A 86 9.99 19.82 -12.52
N ASN A 87 10.22 21.10 -12.26
CA ASN A 87 10.41 21.59 -10.90
C ASN A 87 9.13 21.49 -10.08
N SER A 88 7.97 21.76 -10.70
CA SER A 88 6.65 21.57 -10.05
C SER A 88 6.37 20.10 -9.78
N TYR A 89 6.69 19.21 -10.71
CA TYR A 89 6.59 17.76 -10.54
C TYR A 89 7.40 17.28 -9.33
N GLU A 90 8.69 17.62 -9.28
CA GLU A 90 9.56 17.21 -8.16
C GLU A 90 9.12 17.84 -6.83
N ARG A 91 8.71 19.10 -6.83
CA ARG A 91 8.19 19.77 -5.62
C ARG A 91 6.93 19.08 -5.08
N ILE A 92 5.95 18.77 -5.93
CA ILE A 92 4.73 18.08 -5.53
C ILE A 92 5.04 16.66 -5.03
N LYS A 93 5.92 15.93 -5.72
CA LYS A 93 6.36 14.59 -5.32
C LYS A 93 7.03 14.61 -3.94
N ASN A 94 7.98 15.49 -3.74
CA ASN A 94 8.71 15.63 -2.48
C ASN A 94 7.77 16.09 -1.33
N SER A 95 6.86 17.03 -1.61
CA SER A 95 5.87 17.48 -0.65
C SER A 95 4.94 16.35 -0.17
N LEU A 96 4.56 15.44 -1.08
CA LEU A 96 3.79 14.25 -0.71
C LEU A 96 4.57 13.35 0.26
N ILE A 97 5.84 13.06 -0.04
CA ILE A 97 6.70 12.22 0.80
C ILE A 97 6.87 12.82 2.21
N GLU A 98 7.19 14.11 2.28
CA GLU A 98 7.33 14.84 3.54
C GLU A 98 6.03 14.86 4.34
N THR A 99 4.90 15.06 3.66
CA THR A 99 3.60 15.09 4.33
C THR A 99 3.21 13.73 4.87
N ILE A 100 3.39 12.64 4.11
CA ILE A 100 3.13 11.28 4.61
C ILE A 100 3.94 11.04 5.89
N ARG A 101 5.22 11.40 5.90
CA ARG A 101 6.08 11.30 7.09
C ARG A 101 5.54 12.14 8.27
N LYS A 102 5.17 13.41 8.03
CA LYS A 102 4.65 14.34 9.04
C LYS A 102 3.34 13.88 9.67
N VAL A 103 2.45 13.30 8.88
CA VAL A 103 1.12 12.84 9.37
C VAL A 103 1.17 11.44 9.97
N HIS A 104 2.30 10.75 9.84
CA HIS A 104 2.43 9.39 10.29
C HIS A 104 2.20 9.28 11.79
N ILE A 105 1.36 8.30 12.19
CA ILE A 105 1.11 7.99 13.59
C ILE A 105 2.28 7.16 14.13
N GLU A 106 2.53 7.24 15.42
CA GLU A 106 3.60 6.47 16.07
C GLU A 106 3.23 4.98 16.21
N HIS A 107 4.24 4.12 16.27
CA HIS A 107 4.06 2.67 16.40
C HIS A 107 3.17 2.27 17.58
N GLU A 108 3.36 2.93 18.72
CA GLU A 108 2.58 2.68 19.93
C GLU A 108 1.08 3.00 19.74
N GLU A 109 0.75 4.03 18.95
CA GLU A 109 -0.63 4.40 18.67
C GLU A 109 -1.38 3.33 17.86
N ILE A 110 -0.68 2.66 16.94
CA ILE A 110 -1.25 1.57 16.14
C ILE A 110 -1.64 0.40 17.03
N ILE A 111 -0.74 -0.04 17.91
CA ILE A 111 -0.94 -1.24 18.73
C ILE A 111 -2.11 -1.07 19.69
N TRP A 112 -2.33 0.13 20.24
CA TRP A 112 -3.37 0.39 21.23
C TRP A 112 -4.79 0.54 20.67
N ARG A 113 -4.97 0.74 19.37
CA ARG A 113 -6.29 0.93 18.76
C ARG A 113 -6.71 -0.28 17.93
N ASP A 114 -6.35 -0.26 16.67
CA ASP A 114 -6.82 -1.22 15.68
C ASP A 114 -5.71 -2.20 15.25
N GLY A 115 -4.50 -2.00 15.75
CA GLY A 115 -3.34 -2.84 15.44
C GLY A 115 -3.52 -4.29 15.86
N PHE A 116 -4.26 -4.54 16.93
CA PHE A 116 -4.54 -5.90 17.38
C PHE A 116 -5.32 -6.72 16.35
N TYR A 117 -6.30 -6.10 15.68
CA TYR A 117 -7.06 -6.74 14.60
C TYR A 117 -6.19 -7.00 13.38
N ALA A 118 -5.37 -6.02 12.99
CA ALA A 118 -4.45 -6.16 11.89
C ALA A 118 -3.34 -7.19 12.16
N VAL A 119 -2.83 -7.28 13.39
CA VAL A 119 -1.92 -8.35 13.80
C VAL A 119 -2.58 -9.72 13.64
N SER A 120 -3.87 -9.86 14.01
CA SER A 120 -4.62 -11.10 13.84
C SER A 120 -4.80 -11.46 12.36
N LEU A 121 -5.10 -10.48 11.50
CA LEU A 121 -5.16 -10.66 10.05
C LEU A 121 -3.81 -11.14 9.49
N PHE A 122 -2.72 -10.46 9.84
CA PHE A 122 -1.38 -10.82 9.37
C PHE A 122 -0.96 -12.20 9.89
N ARG A 123 -1.34 -12.60 11.09
CA ARG A 123 -1.06 -13.96 11.60
C ARG A 123 -1.68 -15.06 10.74
N LYS A 124 -2.81 -14.81 10.07
CA LYS A 124 -3.47 -15.76 9.16
C LYS A 124 -2.85 -15.74 7.76
N ALA A 125 -2.39 -14.60 7.27
CA ALA A 125 -1.84 -14.48 5.93
C ALA A 125 -0.44 -15.11 5.79
N LYS A 126 -0.13 -15.60 4.58
CA LYS A 126 1.21 -16.10 4.20
C LYS A 126 1.97 -15.08 3.38
N ASN A 127 1.32 -14.48 2.40
CA ASN A 127 1.89 -13.46 1.56
C ASN A 127 1.07 -12.17 1.67
N ILE A 128 1.73 -11.06 1.92
CA ILE A 128 1.12 -9.74 1.93
C ILE A 128 1.80 -8.89 0.86
N PHE A 129 1.01 -8.39 -0.05
CA PHE A 129 1.39 -7.39 -1.03
C PHE A 129 0.78 -6.05 -0.61
N THR A 130 1.55 -4.98 -0.66
CA THR A 130 1.04 -3.65 -0.34
C THR A 130 1.53 -2.62 -1.34
N THR A 131 0.63 -1.71 -1.71
CA THR A 131 0.95 -0.52 -2.49
C THR A 131 1.09 0.73 -1.61
N ASN A 132 0.89 0.58 -0.28
CA ASN A 132 0.99 1.67 0.68
C ASN A 132 2.44 2.04 0.95
N TYR A 133 2.69 3.33 1.00
CA TYR A 133 4.02 3.89 1.25
C TYR A 133 4.37 4.06 2.73
N ASP A 134 3.32 4.11 3.59
CA ASP A 134 3.45 4.32 5.03
C ASP A 134 4.08 3.13 5.75
N LEU A 135 4.32 3.28 7.05
CA LEU A 135 4.94 2.26 7.89
C LEU A 135 3.94 1.32 8.57
N ILE A 136 2.63 1.49 8.37
CA ILE A 136 1.61 0.73 9.14
C ILE A 136 1.80 -0.76 8.93
N SER A 137 1.88 -1.21 7.67
CA SER A 137 2.11 -2.62 7.36
C SER A 137 3.45 -3.13 7.91
N TYR A 138 4.48 -2.29 7.92
CA TYR A 138 5.79 -2.65 8.49
C TYR A 138 5.74 -2.79 10.01
N TRP A 139 5.06 -1.92 10.70
CA TRP A 139 4.92 -2.00 12.16
C TRP A 139 4.09 -3.21 12.60
N ILE A 140 3.01 -3.52 11.86
CA ILE A 140 2.23 -4.74 12.10
C ILE A 140 3.09 -5.98 11.86
N PHE A 141 3.88 -5.99 10.79
CA PHE A 141 4.87 -7.02 10.50
C PHE A 141 5.87 -7.24 11.67
N LEU A 142 6.40 -6.15 12.23
CA LEU A 142 7.30 -6.23 13.40
C LEU A 142 6.57 -6.81 14.61
N SER A 143 5.35 -6.35 14.90
CA SER A 143 4.53 -6.82 16.02
C SER A 143 4.15 -8.30 15.89
N VAL A 144 3.88 -8.78 14.66
CA VAL A 144 3.64 -10.22 14.42
C VAL A 144 4.90 -11.03 14.71
N ASN A 145 6.07 -10.52 14.34
CA ASN A 145 7.34 -11.21 14.53
C ASN A 145 7.84 -11.20 15.99
N GLU A 146 7.31 -10.30 16.81
CA GLU A 146 7.69 -10.17 18.21
C GLU A 146 7.29 -11.43 19.00
N GLY A 147 8.26 -12.03 19.69
CA GLY A 147 8.06 -13.27 20.45
C GLY A 147 7.88 -14.55 19.63
N VAL A 148 7.87 -14.49 18.29
CA VAL A 148 7.76 -15.68 17.42
C VAL A 148 9.14 -16.30 17.21
N THR A 149 9.32 -17.53 17.68
CA THR A 149 10.57 -18.31 17.52
C THR A 149 10.54 -19.23 16.30
N ASN A 150 9.35 -19.69 15.89
CA ASN A 150 9.20 -20.56 14.73
C ASN A 150 9.36 -19.78 13.43
N GLN A 151 10.39 -20.11 12.65
CA GLN A 151 10.68 -19.45 11.37
C GLN A 151 9.53 -19.58 10.34
N ALA A 152 8.75 -20.65 10.39
CA ALA A 152 7.60 -20.84 9.51
C ALA A 152 6.46 -19.82 9.76
N GLU A 153 6.37 -19.28 10.98
CA GLU A 153 5.37 -18.30 11.37
C GLU A 153 5.87 -16.85 11.26
N ARG A 154 7.17 -16.67 11.04
CA ARG A 154 7.76 -15.33 10.90
C ARG A 154 7.60 -14.80 9.50
N TYR A 155 7.40 -13.49 9.44
CA TYR A 155 7.50 -12.72 8.21
C TYR A 155 8.94 -12.35 7.87
N GLY A 156 9.25 -12.33 6.57
CA GLY A 156 10.45 -11.75 6.00
C GLY A 156 10.10 -10.80 4.85
N ASP A 157 10.93 -9.79 4.67
CA ASP A 157 10.80 -8.75 3.64
C ASP A 157 11.98 -8.77 2.66
N SER A 158 12.80 -9.84 2.71
CA SER A 158 13.98 -10.04 1.86
C SER A 158 15.14 -9.08 2.09
N PHE A 159 15.16 -8.40 3.25
CA PHE A 159 16.29 -7.60 3.71
C PHE A 159 17.08 -8.31 4.79
N ASN A 160 18.39 -8.36 4.65
CA ASN A 160 19.29 -8.98 5.61
C ASN A 160 20.50 -8.09 5.88
N ARG A 161 21.13 -8.31 7.04
CA ARG A 161 22.28 -7.52 7.45
C ARG A 161 23.52 -7.89 6.62
N VAL A 162 24.09 -6.86 6.00
CA VAL A 162 25.38 -6.92 5.29
C VAL A 162 26.24 -5.79 5.86
N GLY A 163 27.21 -6.13 6.72
CA GLY A 163 27.93 -5.12 7.48
C GLY A 163 27.00 -4.36 8.43
N ASN A 164 26.91 -3.05 8.29
CA ASN A 164 26.03 -2.19 9.08
C ASN A 164 24.64 -1.99 8.45
N ASP A 165 24.46 -2.33 7.19
CA ASP A 165 23.25 -2.08 6.43
C ASP A 165 22.31 -3.29 6.40
N LEU A 166 21.03 -3.03 6.17
CA LEU A 166 20.04 -4.02 5.78
C LEU A 166 19.83 -3.92 4.28
N CYS A 167 20.43 -4.85 3.53
CA CYS A 167 20.41 -4.85 2.07
C CYS A 167 19.40 -5.87 1.54
N PHE A 168 18.76 -5.53 0.43
CA PHE A 168 17.92 -6.45 -0.32
C PHE A 168 18.74 -7.56 -0.96
N SER A 169 18.23 -8.79 -0.92
CA SER A 169 18.77 -9.90 -1.72
C SER A 169 17.70 -10.94 -1.96
N GLU A 170 17.56 -11.37 -3.20
CA GLU A 170 16.67 -12.48 -3.58
C GLU A 170 17.10 -13.81 -2.93
N LEU A 171 18.37 -13.98 -2.61
CA LEU A 171 18.89 -15.20 -1.98
C LEU A 171 18.35 -15.42 -0.56
N PHE A 172 17.89 -14.37 0.11
CA PHE A 172 17.40 -14.44 1.48
C PHE A 172 15.88 -14.66 1.57
N THR A 173 15.19 -14.84 0.45
CA THR A 173 13.73 -14.95 0.42
C THR A 173 13.18 -16.19 1.09
N ASN A 174 13.97 -17.24 1.24
CA ASN A 174 13.52 -18.55 1.71
C ASN A 174 13.69 -18.80 3.21
N GLN A 175 14.16 -17.80 3.98
CA GLN A 175 14.48 -17.97 5.40
C GLN A 175 13.26 -17.96 6.33
N THR A 176 12.12 -17.44 5.87
CA THR A 176 10.89 -17.32 6.66
C THR A 176 9.69 -17.90 5.94
N GLY A 177 8.70 -18.40 6.70
CA GLY A 177 7.49 -19.02 6.13
C GLY A 177 6.50 -18.00 5.53
N LYS A 178 6.51 -16.76 6.02
CA LYS A 178 5.59 -15.70 5.59
C LYS A 178 6.36 -14.55 4.95
N LYS A 179 5.71 -13.83 4.03
CA LYS A 179 6.36 -12.76 3.25
C LYS A 179 5.53 -11.49 3.17
N ILE A 180 6.22 -10.35 3.19
CA ILE A 180 5.64 -9.06 2.85
C ILE A 180 6.41 -8.45 1.67
N TYR A 181 5.67 -7.86 0.71
CA TYR A 181 6.17 -7.30 -0.53
C TYR A 181 5.62 -5.88 -0.71
N TYR A 182 6.50 -4.89 -0.78
CA TYR A 182 6.16 -3.47 -0.98
C TYR A 182 6.21 -3.15 -2.47
N LEU A 183 5.07 -3.29 -3.15
CA LEU A 183 4.97 -3.18 -4.63
C LEU A 183 5.32 -1.80 -5.17
N HIS A 184 5.07 -0.76 -4.39
CA HIS A 184 5.36 0.64 -4.75
C HIS A 184 6.45 1.26 -3.86
N GLY A 185 7.22 0.45 -3.14
CA GLY A 185 8.19 0.92 -2.16
C GLY A 185 7.56 1.28 -0.81
N ALA A 186 8.32 1.94 0.06
CA ALA A 186 7.86 2.39 1.37
C ALA A 186 8.84 3.40 1.99
N LEU A 187 8.38 4.18 2.97
CA LEU A 187 9.17 5.20 3.67
C LEU A 187 10.48 4.70 4.29
N HIS A 188 10.54 3.42 4.69
CA HIS A 188 11.72 2.83 5.33
C HIS A 188 12.69 2.16 4.34
N LEU A 189 12.42 2.24 3.04
CA LEU A 189 13.27 1.72 1.98
C LEU A 189 13.93 2.88 1.24
N TYR A 190 15.18 2.73 0.83
CA TYR A 190 15.90 3.73 0.04
C TYR A 190 16.91 3.05 -0.90
N GLU A 191 17.36 3.77 -1.90
CA GLU A 191 18.35 3.31 -2.89
C GLU A 191 19.65 4.09 -2.69
N GLN A 192 20.74 3.35 -2.45
CA GLN A 192 22.09 3.85 -2.35
C GLN A 192 23.04 2.72 -2.73
N ASP A 193 23.55 2.72 -3.97
CA ASP A 193 24.25 1.61 -4.63
C ASP A 193 23.36 0.36 -4.80
N ASP A 194 22.73 -0.09 -3.73
CA ASP A 194 21.75 -1.17 -3.65
C ASP A 194 20.46 -0.68 -2.95
N VAL A 195 19.39 -1.47 -3.03
CA VAL A 195 18.18 -1.19 -2.27
C VAL A 195 18.40 -1.61 -0.81
N LYS A 196 18.25 -0.66 0.08
CA LYS A 196 18.47 -0.79 1.51
C LYS A 196 17.21 -0.50 2.30
N LYS A 197 17.15 -1.06 3.49
CA LYS A 197 16.13 -0.76 4.50
C LYS A 197 16.77 -0.04 5.65
N ILE A 198 16.11 1.01 6.14
CA ILE A 198 16.55 1.75 7.32
C ILE A 198 16.65 0.79 8.49
N SER A 199 17.84 0.72 9.12
CA SER A 199 18.05 -0.03 10.35
C SER A 199 17.92 0.90 11.54
N LYS A 200 17.02 0.56 12.47
CA LYS A 200 16.84 1.30 13.72
C LYS A 200 18.10 1.11 14.60
N PRO A 201 18.98 2.10 14.78
CA PRO A 201 20.01 2.02 15.79
C PRO A 201 19.38 2.11 17.18
N ASN A 202 20.09 1.58 18.19
CA ASN A 202 19.61 1.45 19.56
C ASN A 202 18.95 2.75 20.07
N HIS A 203 17.68 2.63 20.51
CA HIS A 203 16.87 3.67 21.16
C HIS A 203 16.33 4.82 20.30
N ARG A 204 16.57 4.88 18.99
CA ARG A 204 15.92 5.86 18.11
C ARG A 204 14.60 5.34 17.54
N ARG A 205 13.68 6.26 17.26
CA ARG A 205 12.43 5.95 16.54
C ARG A 205 12.69 5.84 15.05
N LEU A 206 11.98 4.94 14.36
CA LEU A 206 12.17 4.74 12.93
C LEU A 206 11.85 6.02 12.12
N LEU A 207 10.85 6.80 12.55
CA LEU A 207 10.50 8.05 11.90
C LEU A 207 11.63 9.09 11.99
N GLU A 208 12.36 9.14 13.10
CA GLU A 208 13.53 10.02 13.27
C GLU A 208 14.66 9.62 12.29
N GLU A 209 14.92 8.33 12.13
CA GLU A 209 15.93 7.85 11.18
C GLU A 209 15.55 8.14 9.71
N ILE A 210 14.24 8.04 9.37
CA ILE A 210 13.73 8.44 8.06
C ILE A 210 13.97 9.93 7.83
N GLU A 211 13.77 10.77 8.87
CA GLU A 211 14.00 12.20 8.81
C GLU A 211 15.48 12.53 8.61
N ASP A 212 16.37 11.91 9.36
CA ASP A 212 17.80 12.10 9.20
C ASP A 212 18.28 11.70 7.81
N ASN A 213 17.79 10.57 7.27
CA ASN A 213 18.09 10.15 5.90
C ASN A 213 17.59 11.16 4.85
N PHE A 214 16.38 11.72 5.05
CA PHE A 214 15.84 12.73 4.16
C PHE A 214 16.70 14.01 4.15
N VAL A 215 17.16 14.46 5.33
CA VAL A 215 18.08 15.60 5.45
C VAL A 215 19.41 15.33 4.74
N LEU A 216 19.87 14.08 4.70
CA LEU A 216 21.08 13.65 3.97
C LEU A 216 20.84 13.48 2.46
N GLY A 217 19.63 13.75 1.96
CA GLY A 217 19.27 13.59 0.55
C GLY A 217 18.96 12.15 0.13
N LEU A 218 18.85 11.22 1.08
CA LEU A 218 18.44 9.85 0.82
C LEU A 218 16.91 9.78 0.82
N LEU A 219 16.34 9.87 -0.37
CA LEU A 219 14.88 9.80 -0.54
C LEU A 219 14.36 8.38 -0.38
N PRO A 220 13.18 8.20 0.21
CA PRO A 220 12.52 6.91 0.24
C PRO A 220 12.30 6.33 -1.15
N LEU A 221 12.39 5.01 -1.26
CA LEU A 221 11.99 4.28 -2.47
C LEU A 221 10.48 4.36 -2.63
N PHE A 222 10.04 5.06 -3.69
CA PHE A 222 8.66 5.49 -3.82
C PHE A 222 8.22 5.54 -5.29
N VAL A 223 7.16 4.78 -5.62
CA VAL A 223 6.58 4.73 -6.96
C VAL A 223 5.31 5.57 -6.99
N SER A 224 5.43 6.84 -7.36
CA SER A 224 4.33 7.81 -7.40
C SER A 224 4.10 8.42 -8.79
N GLU A 225 4.67 7.81 -9.81
CA GLU A 225 4.50 8.24 -11.20
C GLU A 225 3.01 8.27 -11.55
N GLY A 226 2.58 9.34 -12.24
CA GLY A 226 1.17 9.69 -12.39
C GLY A 226 0.32 8.73 -13.24
N ASN A 227 0.87 7.64 -13.83
CA ASN A 227 0.09 6.62 -14.53
C ASN A 227 0.74 5.25 -14.43
N TRP A 228 -0.06 4.20 -14.70
CA TRP A 228 0.38 2.82 -14.56
C TRP A 228 1.57 2.43 -15.45
N VAL A 229 1.73 3.06 -16.64
CA VAL A 229 2.85 2.75 -17.56
C VAL A 229 4.17 3.22 -16.97
N LEU A 230 4.21 4.44 -16.45
CA LEU A 230 5.39 5.00 -15.81
C LEU A 230 5.70 4.29 -14.49
N LYS A 231 4.68 3.99 -13.69
CA LYS A 231 4.84 3.16 -12.47
C LYS A 231 5.46 1.80 -12.80
N LYS A 232 4.93 1.11 -13.82
CA LYS A 232 5.48 -0.18 -14.26
C LYS A 232 6.94 -0.07 -14.67
N LYS A 233 7.30 0.97 -15.42
CA LYS A 233 8.69 1.23 -15.83
C LYS A 233 9.60 1.47 -14.63
N ALA A 234 9.16 2.28 -13.65
CA ALA A 234 9.89 2.51 -12.40
C ALA A 234 10.08 1.21 -11.60
N ILE A 235 9.04 0.40 -11.48
CA ILE A 235 9.09 -0.92 -10.84
C ILE A 235 10.07 -1.85 -11.55
N GLU A 236 10.04 -1.92 -12.88
CA GLU A 236 10.92 -2.80 -13.66
C GLU A 236 12.40 -2.34 -13.61
N SER A 237 12.65 -1.07 -13.39
CA SER A 237 14.03 -0.53 -13.29
C SER A 237 14.70 -0.78 -11.93
N ASN A 238 13.91 -0.93 -10.85
CA ASN A 238 14.43 -1.15 -9.50
C ASN A 238 14.45 -2.66 -9.15
N PRO A 239 15.57 -3.23 -8.68
CA PRO A 239 15.68 -4.67 -8.41
C PRO A 239 14.68 -5.20 -7.40
N TYR A 240 14.46 -4.48 -6.29
CA TYR A 240 13.53 -4.90 -5.24
C TYR A 240 12.06 -4.81 -5.68
N LEU A 241 11.68 -3.71 -6.33
CA LEU A 241 10.31 -3.53 -6.79
C LEU A 241 9.95 -4.55 -7.87
N ARG A 242 10.87 -4.79 -8.81
CA ARG A 242 10.73 -5.84 -9.83
C ARG A 242 10.59 -7.22 -9.21
N PHE A 243 11.37 -7.51 -8.17
CA PHE A 243 11.25 -8.77 -7.41
C PHE A 243 9.85 -8.88 -6.78
N CYS A 244 9.36 -7.86 -6.06
CA CYS A 244 8.03 -7.85 -5.44
C CYS A 244 6.92 -8.04 -6.49
N TYR A 245 7.00 -7.33 -7.60
CA TYR A 245 6.06 -7.42 -8.72
C TYR A 245 6.04 -8.83 -9.34
N ASN A 246 7.20 -9.44 -9.55
CA ASN A 246 7.31 -10.82 -10.04
C ASN A 246 6.74 -11.84 -9.04
N LYS A 247 6.83 -11.59 -7.73
CA LYS A 247 6.19 -12.45 -6.72
C LYS A 247 4.68 -12.39 -6.80
N LEU A 248 4.09 -11.22 -7.07
CA LEU A 248 2.65 -11.11 -7.33
C LEU A 248 2.24 -11.92 -8.57
N LYS A 249 2.99 -11.82 -9.67
CA LYS A 249 2.77 -12.60 -10.89
C LYS A 249 2.92 -14.12 -10.71
N GLN A 250 3.68 -14.56 -9.71
CA GLN A 250 3.89 -15.97 -9.39
C GLN A 250 2.91 -16.51 -8.33
N THR A 251 1.99 -15.67 -7.84
CA THR A 251 1.02 -16.04 -6.81
C THR A 251 -0.06 -16.96 -7.39
N LYS A 252 -0.55 -17.89 -6.57
CA LYS A 252 -1.54 -18.91 -6.94
C LYS A 252 -2.71 -18.95 -5.97
N GLY A 253 -3.84 -19.48 -6.44
CA GLY A 253 -5.05 -19.70 -5.65
C GLY A 253 -5.82 -18.40 -5.39
N ALA A 254 -6.32 -18.19 -4.18
CA ALA A 254 -7.11 -17.02 -3.84
C ALA A 254 -6.23 -15.79 -3.51
N LEU A 255 -6.70 -14.60 -3.89
CA LEU A 255 -6.17 -13.30 -3.48
C LEU A 255 -7.27 -12.46 -2.85
N THR A 256 -7.12 -12.09 -1.59
CA THR A 256 -8.02 -11.15 -0.92
C THR A 256 -7.48 -9.73 -1.06
N ILE A 257 -8.31 -8.84 -1.60
CA ILE A 257 -7.99 -7.43 -1.84
C ILE A 257 -8.73 -6.58 -0.80
N PHE A 258 -7.96 -5.82 -0.04
CA PHE A 258 -8.49 -4.94 1.00
C PHE A 258 -8.03 -3.49 0.80
N GLY A 259 -9.00 -2.58 0.67
CA GLY A 259 -8.74 -1.14 0.62
C GLY A 259 -7.97 -0.66 -0.61
N HIS A 260 -7.98 -1.42 -1.70
CA HIS A 260 -7.33 -1.08 -2.97
C HIS A 260 -8.38 -0.93 -4.08
N SER A 261 -8.39 0.22 -4.74
CA SER A 261 -9.39 0.53 -5.76
C SER A 261 -9.13 -0.14 -7.11
N LEU A 262 -7.89 -0.55 -7.41
CA LEU A 262 -7.47 -1.02 -8.73
C LEU A 262 -7.89 -0.05 -9.85
N ASN A 263 -7.55 1.23 -9.67
CA ASN A 263 -7.85 2.25 -10.66
C ASN A 263 -7.11 1.94 -11.98
N GLU A 264 -7.85 1.90 -13.11
CA GLU A 264 -7.30 1.49 -14.40
C GLU A 264 -6.22 2.46 -14.91
N ASP A 265 -6.35 3.76 -14.63
CA ASP A 265 -5.38 4.77 -15.06
C ASP A 265 -4.09 4.72 -14.23
N MET A 266 -4.19 4.36 -12.95
CA MET A 266 -3.09 4.45 -11.99
C MET A 266 -2.46 3.08 -11.67
N ASP A 267 -3.26 2.02 -11.61
CA ASP A 267 -2.84 0.73 -11.04
C ASP A 267 -3.11 -0.47 -11.96
N LYS A 268 -3.33 -0.21 -13.26
CA LYS A 268 -3.54 -1.28 -14.25
C LYS A 268 -2.42 -2.32 -14.22
N HIS A 269 -1.17 -1.92 -13.97
CA HIS A 269 -0.03 -2.84 -13.86
C HIS A 269 -0.23 -3.87 -12.74
N ILE A 270 -0.89 -3.51 -11.63
CA ILE A 270 -1.22 -4.46 -10.55
C ILE A 270 -2.29 -5.44 -11.02
N ALA A 271 -3.35 -4.94 -11.65
CA ALA A 271 -4.41 -5.79 -12.24
C ALA A 271 -3.84 -6.74 -13.30
N ASP A 272 -2.96 -6.26 -14.18
CA ASP A 272 -2.29 -7.06 -15.20
C ASP A 272 -1.43 -8.17 -14.54
N ALA A 273 -0.65 -7.85 -13.50
CA ALA A 273 0.14 -8.85 -12.77
C ALA A 273 -0.73 -9.96 -12.16
N ILE A 274 -1.90 -9.59 -11.60
CA ILE A 274 -2.87 -10.54 -11.05
C ILE A 274 -3.47 -11.38 -12.19
N ASN A 275 -3.79 -10.79 -13.34
CA ASN A 275 -4.34 -11.52 -14.48
C ASN A 275 -3.33 -12.48 -15.11
N GLU A 276 -2.05 -12.13 -15.13
CA GLU A 276 -0.95 -12.98 -15.60
C GLU A 276 -0.57 -14.11 -14.62
N SER A 277 -1.06 -14.05 -13.38
CA SER A 277 -0.75 -15.04 -12.32
C SER A 277 -1.67 -16.27 -12.37
N GLU A 278 -1.32 -17.30 -11.58
CA GLU A 278 -2.16 -18.47 -11.34
C GLU A 278 -3.20 -18.25 -10.20
N ILE A 279 -3.51 -16.99 -9.89
CA ILE A 279 -4.67 -16.66 -9.03
C ILE A 279 -5.93 -16.99 -9.81
N ASP A 280 -6.81 -17.78 -9.24
CA ASP A 280 -8.07 -18.20 -9.83
C ASP A 280 -9.29 -17.51 -9.18
N LYS A 281 -9.14 -17.05 -7.93
CA LYS A 281 -10.21 -16.46 -7.14
C LYS A 281 -9.81 -15.12 -6.55
N ILE A 282 -10.62 -14.09 -6.79
CA ILE A 282 -10.47 -12.73 -6.25
C ILE A 282 -11.55 -12.49 -5.19
N ILE A 283 -11.13 -12.16 -3.98
CA ILE A 283 -12.02 -11.80 -2.88
C ILE A 283 -11.88 -10.29 -2.67
N TYR A 284 -12.81 -9.52 -3.21
CA TYR A 284 -12.71 -8.06 -3.26
C TYR A 284 -13.54 -7.40 -2.16
N GLY A 285 -12.86 -6.66 -1.28
CA GLY A 285 -13.48 -5.94 -0.17
C GLY A 285 -14.11 -4.62 -0.63
N ILE A 286 -15.42 -4.49 -0.42
CA ILE A 286 -16.17 -3.26 -0.65
C ILE A 286 -16.42 -2.57 0.69
N TYR A 287 -15.95 -1.33 0.82
CA TYR A 287 -16.33 -0.44 1.90
C TYR A 287 -17.60 0.31 1.48
N GLY A 288 -18.71 0.03 2.13
CA GLY A 288 -20.03 0.48 1.68
C GLY A 288 -20.65 1.61 2.49
N ASN A 289 -20.01 2.05 3.60
CA ASN A 289 -20.66 2.98 4.54
C ASN A 289 -20.97 4.36 3.94
N ASP A 290 -20.20 4.80 2.95
CA ASP A 290 -20.34 6.12 2.32
C ASP A 290 -20.76 6.02 0.83
N LYS A 291 -21.15 4.82 0.35
CA LYS A 291 -21.50 4.58 -1.05
C LYS A 291 -22.97 4.33 -1.26
N THR A 292 -23.52 4.90 -2.30
CA THR A 292 -24.87 4.57 -2.81
C THR A 292 -24.91 3.17 -3.44
N PRO A 293 -26.08 2.53 -3.51
CA PRO A 293 -26.21 1.25 -4.20
C PRO A 293 -25.70 1.28 -5.66
N SER A 294 -25.92 2.37 -6.39
CA SER A 294 -25.44 2.53 -7.76
C SER A 294 -23.92 2.60 -7.87
N GLU A 295 -23.24 3.25 -6.93
CA GLU A 295 -21.77 3.29 -6.87
C GLU A 295 -21.18 1.91 -6.56
N ILE A 296 -21.82 1.16 -5.66
CA ILE A 296 -21.44 -0.22 -5.36
C ILE A 296 -21.60 -1.10 -6.60
N GLU A 297 -22.73 -1.02 -7.29
CA GLU A 297 -23.00 -1.80 -8.50
C GLU A 297 -22.00 -1.47 -9.62
N PHE A 298 -21.68 -0.20 -9.81
CA PHE A 298 -20.65 0.25 -10.74
C PHE A 298 -19.26 -0.33 -10.40
N GLU A 299 -18.87 -0.29 -9.12
CA GLU A 299 -17.61 -0.86 -8.66
C GLU A 299 -17.56 -2.38 -8.89
N GLN A 300 -18.64 -3.10 -8.56
CA GLN A 300 -18.73 -4.54 -8.80
C GLN A 300 -18.57 -4.87 -10.28
N ALA A 301 -19.27 -4.15 -11.16
CA ALA A 301 -19.18 -4.36 -12.61
C ALA A 301 -17.77 -4.09 -13.14
N ARG A 302 -17.12 -3.03 -12.66
CA ARG A 302 -15.75 -2.67 -13.02
C ARG A 302 -14.76 -3.74 -12.61
N ILE A 303 -14.80 -4.22 -11.37
CA ILE A 303 -13.88 -5.26 -10.86
C ILE A 303 -14.08 -6.57 -11.61
N LYS A 304 -15.31 -6.97 -11.92
CA LYS A 304 -15.57 -8.15 -12.75
C LYS A 304 -15.04 -8.03 -14.17
N LYS A 305 -15.10 -6.84 -14.74
CA LYS A 305 -14.52 -6.60 -16.06
C LYS A 305 -12.99 -6.69 -16.04
N ILE A 306 -12.33 -6.19 -14.96
CA ILE A 306 -10.88 -6.30 -14.79
C ILE A 306 -10.46 -7.78 -14.69
N PHE A 307 -11.23 -8.61 -14.00
CA PHE A 307 -10.93 -10.02 -13.73
C PHE A 307 -11.91 -10.98 -14.40
N GLU A 308 -12.24 -10.75 -15.67
CA GLU A 308 -13.28 -11.51 -16.42
C GLU A 308 -13.02 -13.02 -16.49
N ASN A 309 -11.76 -13.45 -16.39
CA ASN A 309 -11.35 -14.86 -16.45
C ASN A 309 -11.12 -15.49 -15.06
N LYS A 310 -11.52 -14.82 -13.97
CA LYS A 310 -11.34 -15.27 -12.59
C LYS A 310 -12.68 -15.28 -11.85
N GLU A 311 -12.79 -16.14 -10.85
CA GLU A 311 -13.92 -16.06 -9.91
C GLU A 311 -13.79 -14.81 -9.05
N VAL A 312 -14.82 -13.96 -8.99
CA VAL A 312 -14.84 -12.75 -8.18
C VAL A 312 -15.94 -12.83 -7.14
N ILE A 313 -15.57 -12.74 -5.86
CA ILE A 313 -16.47 -12.70 -4.72
C ILE A 313 -16.32 -11.35 -4.03
N PHE A 314 -17.45 -10.72 -3.68
CA PHE A 314 -17.45 -9.44 -2.96
C PHE A 314 -17.79 -9.65 -1.50
N TYR A 315 -17.02 -8.99 -0.61
CA TYR A 315 -17.29 -9.01 0.81
C TYR A 315 -17.30 -7.60 1.41
N LYS A 316 -17.98 -7.43 2.55
CA LYS A 316 -17.91 -6.18 3.32
C LYS A 316 -16.55 -6.09 3.98
N SER A 317 -15.77 -5.07 3.60
CA SER A 317 -14.35 -4.98 3.95
C SER A 317 -14.08 -4.99 5.46
N ASP A 318 -14.95 -4.39 6.27
CA ASP A 318 -14.84 -4.36 7.74
C ASP A 318 -14.99 -5.73 8.39
N THR A 319 -15.76 -6.64 7.81
CA THR A 319 -16.05 -7.96 8.39
C THR A 319 -14.86 -8.94 8.38
N ILE A 320 -13.79 -8.63 7.63
CA ILE A 320 -12.56 -9.43 7.62
C ILE A 320 -11.88 -9.43 9.00
N PHE A 321 -11.96 -8.31 9.72
CA PHE A 321 -11.37 -8.17 11.04
C PHE A 321 -12.19 -8.92 12.09
N ASP A 322 -13.52 -8.88 11.98
CA ASP A 322 -14.43 -9.66 12.83
C ASP A 322 -14.11 -11.15 12.74
N TYR A 323 -13.86 -11.64 11.51
CA TYR A 323 -13.43 -13.01 11.29
C TYR A 323 -12.08 -13.32 11.94
N CYS A 324 -11.09 -12.46 11.73
CA CYS A 324 -9.73 -12.71 12.22
C CYS A 324 -9.64 -12.68 13.74
N PHE A 325 -10.52 -11.94 14.41
CA PHE A 325 -10.52 -11.74 15.85
C PHE A 325 -11.47 -12.66 16.60
N GLY A 326 -12.47 -13.21 15.91
CA GLY A 326 -13.51 -14.06 16.52
C GLY A 326 -14.55 -13.30 17.35
N TRP A 327 -14.57 -11.96 17.27
CA TRP A 327 -15.52 -11.08 17.96
C TRP A 327 -15.96 -10.00 16.98
N SER A 328 -17.24 -9.58 17.03
CA SER A 328 -17.67 -8.46 16.20
C SER A 328 -17.25 -7.12 16.83
N LEU A 329 -16.99 -6.11 16.00
CA LEU A 329 -16.76 -4.74 16.46
C LEU A 329 -17.94 -4.19 17.29
N GLU A 330 -19.17 -4.69 17.04
CA GLU A 330 -20.36 -4.39 17.84
C GLU A 330 -20.28 -4.98 19.26
N ASP A 331 -19.69 -6.16 19.42
CA ASP A 331 -19.54 -6.78 20.73
C ASP A 331 -18.56 -6.03 21.63
N LEU A 332 -17.54 -5.42 21.02
CA LEU A 332 -16.57 -4.55 21.73
C LEU A 332 -17.14 -3.19 22.10
N GLY A 333 -18.05 -2.64 21.29
CA GLY A 333 -18.81 -1.44 21.64
C GLY A 333 -19.63 -1.61 22.91
N LYS A 334 -20.19 -2.80 23.12
CA LYS A 334 -20.94 -3.17 24.33
C LYS A 334 -20.05 -3.42 25.56
N ALA A 335 -18.82 -3.92 25.35
CA ALA A 335 -17.85 -4.15 26.44
C ALA A 335 -17.21 -2.85 26.98
N LYS A 336 -17.22 -1.75 26.22
CA LYS A 336 -16.72 -0.43 26.67
C LYS A 336 -17.75 0.36 27.48
N THR A 337 -18.97 -0.16 27.65
CA THR A 337 -20.09 0.46 28.38
C THR A 337 -20.35 -0.20 29.74
N ILE A 338 -19.51 -1.12 30.15
CA ILE A 338 -19.45 -1.73 31.49
C ILE A 338 -18.13 -1.29 32.14
#